data_43a995e07468de87951f286dec04fda5
#
_entry.id   43a995e07468de87951f286dec04fda5
#
_cell.length_a   1.000
_cell.length_b   1.000
_cell.length_c   1.000
_cell.angle_alpha   90.00
_cell.angle_beta   90.00
_cell.angle_gamma   90.00
#
_symmetry.space_group_name_H-M   'P 1'
#
loop_
_entity.id
_entity.type
_entity.pdbx_description
1 polymer ?
#
loop_
_entity_poly.entity_id
_entity_poly.type
_entity_poly.pdbx_seq_one_letter_code
_entity_poly.pdbx_strand_id
1 'polypeptide(L)'
;AKVETVTEETNSMSWYTEEYTEKDDDGFRWKTERFADIKIAKYQIPSWDKLSIDQKKLVYFLSQAGYSGRDIIWDQNYRHNLTIRRALENIISTYAGDKTSDDWTKFMVYTKRVWFANGIHHHYSKDKFNPDFSKEYLTTLLAETKTELSEEAVDAIMNPATDNKKVSLDSNK
;
A
#
# COMPACT_ATOMS: atom_id res chain seq x y z
N ALA A 1 -6.31 -22.89 -25.17
CA ALA A 1 -5.79 -21.83 -24.33
C ALA A 1 -5.14 -20.80 -25.26
N LYS A 2 -5.77 -19.65 -25.47
CA LYS A 2 -5.15 -18.51 -26.15
C LYS A 2 -4.37 -17.72 -25.12
N VAL A 3 -3.06 -17.72 -25.25
CA VAL A 3 -2.19 -16.78 -24.57
C VAL A 3 -2.33 -15.46 -25.33
N GLU A 4 -3.07 -14.51 -24.79
CA GLU A 4 -3.01 -13.14 -25.24
C GLU A 4 -1.71 -12.54 -24.73
N THR A 5 -0.79 -12.30 -25.65
CA THR A 5 0.39 -11.47 -25.43
C THR A 5 -0.10 -10.04 -25.21
N VAL A 6 -0.16 -9.63 -23.96
CA VAL A 6 -0.30 -8.22 -23.59
C VAL A 6 1.03 -7.57 -23.94
N THR A 7 1.05 -6.80 -25.02
CA THR A 7 2.12 -5.86 -25.31
C THR A 7 2.22 -4.90 -24.15
N GLU A 8 3.38 -4.88 -23.50
CA GLU A 8 3.75 -3.87 -22.50
C GLU A 8 3.81 -2.50 -23.19
N GLU A 9 2.69 -1.80 -23.22
CA GLU A 9 2.74 -0.35 -23.26
C GLU A 9 3.20 0.11 -21.87
N THR A 10 4.46 0.46 -21.76
CA THR A 10 5.02 1.22 -20.64
C THR A 10 4.35 2.60 -20.61
N ASN A 11 3.15 2.66 -20.16
CA ASN A 11 2.48 3.91 -19.90
C ASN A 11 2.57 4.19 -18.40
N SER A 12 3.21 5.29 -18.07
CA SER A 12 3.53 5.81 -16.75
C SER A 12 2.27 6.23 -15.95
N MET A 13 1.26 5.35 -15.86
CA MET A 13 0.11 5.63 -15.02
C MET A 13 0.31 5.08 -13.61
N SER A 14 1.18 5.74 -12.84
CA SER A 14 1.43 5.39 -11.45
C SER A 14 0.18 5.49 -10.54
N TRP A 15 -0.85 6.22 -10.99
CA TRP A 15 -2.13 6.43 -10.30
C TRP A 15 -3.27 5.53 -10.79
N TYR A 16 -3.02 4.61 -11.74
CA TYR A 16 -4.06 3.71 -12.25
C TYR A 16 -4.57 2.75 -11.16
N THR A 17 -5.89 2.59 -11.10
CA THR A 17 -6.55 1.60 -10.23
C THR A 17 -7.66 0.87 -11.01
N GLU A 18 -7.77 -0.44 -10.82
CA GLU A 18 -8.75 -1.30 -11.44
C GLU A 18 -9.26 -2.32 -10.43
N GLU A 19 -10.57 -2.48 -10.34
CA GLU A 19 -11.21 -3.54 -9.56
C GLU A 19 -11.66 -4.67 -10.50
N TYR A 20 -11.29 -5.89 -10.15
CA TYR A 20 -11.72 -7.07 -10.89
C TYR A 20 -12.98 -7.65 -10.27
N THR A 21 -14.02 -7.76 -11.07
CA THR A 21 -15.31 -8.36 -10.67
C THR A 21 -15.48 -9.79 -11.20
N GLU A 22 -14.62 -10.22 -12.12
CA GLU A 22 -14.65 -11.54 -12.73
C GLU A 22 -14.38 -12.63 -11.68
N LYS A 23 -15.08 -13.77 -11.88
CA LYS A 23 -14.91 -14.97 -11.05
C LYS A 23 -14.43 -16.11 -11.94
N ASP A 24 -13.67 -17.03 -11.36
CA ASP A 24 -13.33 -18.28 -12.01
C ASP A 24 -14.56 -19.20 -12.14
N ASP A 25 -14.40 -20.31 -12.87
CA ASP A 25 -15.46 -21.31 -13.11
C ASP A 25 -16.08 -21.86 -11.83
N ASP A 26 -15.31 -21.93 -10.73
CA ASP A 26 -15.78 -22.31 -9.40
C ASP A 26 -16.43 -21.17 -8.60
N GLY A 27 -16.55 -19.99 -9.21
CA GLY A 27 -17.12 -18.79 -8.60
C GLY A 27 -16.16 -18.04 -7.65
N PHE A 28 -14.92 -18.47 -7.54
CA PHE A 28 -13.92 -17.80 -6.70
C PHE A 28 -13.28 -16.61 -7.42
N ARG A 29 -13.29 -15.46 -6.76
CA ARG A 29 -12.64 -14.24 -7.25
C ARG A 29 -11.23 -14.12 -6.70
N TRP A 30 -10.24 -14.64 -7.39
CA TRP A 30 -8.85 -14.57 -6.98
C TRP A 30 -8.18 -13.23 -7.28
N LYS A 31 -8.51 -12.59 -8.39
CA LYS A 31 -8.11 -11.20 -8.67
C LYS A 31 -9.06 -10.26 -7.94
N THR A 32 -8.54 -9.31 -7.18
CA THR A 32 -9.37 -8.36 -6.44
C THR A 32 -9.20 -6.93 -6.89
N GLU A 33 -7.96 -6.51 -7.06
CA GLU A 33 -7.63 -5.13 -7.38
C GLU A 33 -6.29 -5.05 -8.10
N ARG A 34 -6.14 -4.06 -8.95
CA ARG A 34 -4.85 -3.61 -9.48
C ARG A 34 -4.73 -2.12 -9.23
N PHE A 35 -3.56 -1.66 -8.79
CA PHE A 35 -3.22 -0.24 -8.71
C PHE A 35 -1.74 -0.06 -9.03
N ALA A 36 -1.41 0.94 -9.83
CA ALA A 36 -0.07 1.12 -10.38
C ALA A 36 0.47 -0.19 -10.99
N ASP A 37 1.62 -0.66 -10.53
CA ASP A 37 2.28 -1.90 -10.94
C ASP A 37 1.93 -3.12 -10.07
N ILE A 38 1.04 -2.94 -9.08
CA ILE A 38 0.70 -3.98 -8.09
C ILE A 38 -0.64 -4.62 -8.42
N LYS A 39 -0.68 -5.96 -8.39
CA LYS A 39 -1.90 -6.77 -8.49
C LYS A 39 -2.16 -7.46 -7.17
N ILE A 40 -3.37 -7.30 -6.63
CA ILE A 40 -3.79 -7.97 -5.41
C ILE A 40 -4.54 -9.24 -5.78
N ALA A 41 -4.04 -10.37 -5.30
CA ALA A 41 -4.64 -11.67 -5.50
C ALA A 41 -4.99 -12.34 -4.17
N LYS A 42 -6.09 -13.08 -4.16
CA LYS A 42 -6.47 -13.95 -3.06
C LYS A 42 -6.09 -15.39 -3.39
N TYR A 43 -5.80 -16.15 -2.37
CA TYR A 43 -5.56 -17.59 -2.49
C TYR A 43 -6.65 -18.36 -1.75
N GLN A 44 -7.11 -19.43 -2.37
CA GLN A 44 -7.87 -20.45 -1.67
C GLN A 44 -6.92 -21.30 -0.83
N ILE A 45 -7.40 -21.82 0.28
CA ILE A 45 -6.66 -22.78 1.10
C ILE A 45 -7.32 -24.15 0.88
N PRO A 46 -6.80 -24.96 -0.03
CA PRO A 46 -7.35 -26.30 -0.27
C PRO A 46 -7.36 -27.11 1.02
N SER A 47 -8.43 -27.88 1.23
CA SER A 47 -8.58 -28.73 2.42
C SER A 47 -8.78 -27.97 3.75
N TRP A 48 -9.08 -26.67 3.73
CA TRP A 48 -9.44 -25.95 4.95
C TRP A 48 -10.56 -26.62 5.72
N ASP A 49 -11.54 -27.20 5.00
CA ASP A 49 -12.68 -27.89 5.59
C ASP A 49 -12.32 -29.17 6.34
N LYS A 50 -11.16 -29.79 5.98
CA LYS A 50 -10.65 -31.00 6.65
C LYS A 50 -10.01 -30.72 8.02
N LEU A 51 -9.72 -29.46 8.33
CA LEU A 51 -9.17 -29.10 9.63
C LEU A 51 -10.24 -29.21 10.71
N SER A 52 -9.84 -29.75 11.88
CA SER A 52 -10.67 -29.75 13.07
C SER A 52 -10.94 -28.32 13.54
N ILE A 53 -11.98 -28.15 14.37
CA ILE A 53 -12.31 -26.86 14.93
C ILE A 53 -11.16 -26.28 15.78
N ASP A 54 -10.41 -27.13 16.47
CA ASP A 54 -9.29 -26.68 17.30
C ASP A 54 -8.09 -26.28 16.47
N GLN A 55 -7.83 -26.96 15.34
CA GLN A 55 -6.82 -26.53 14.36
C GLN A 55 -7.21 -25.19 13.74
N LYS A 56 -8.46 -24.97 13.37
CA LYS A 56 -8.96 -23.67 12.87
C LYS A 56 -8.79 -22.55 13.90
N LYS A 57 -9.12 -22.82 15.18
CA LYS A 57 -8.88 -21.86 16.27
C LYS A 57 -7.40 -21.55 16.44
N LEU A 58 -6.53 -22.56 16.37
CA LEU A 58 -5.08 -22.35 16.46
C LEU A 58 -4.59 -21.40 15.36
N VAL A 59 -4.98 -21.66 14.11
CA VAL A 59 -4.60 -20.80 12.97
C VAL A 59 -5.11 -19.38 13.18
N TYR A 60 -6.36 -19.23 13.66
CA TYR A 60 -6.91 -17.91 13.96
C TYR A 60 -6.08 -17.14 15.00
N PHE A 61 -5.77 -17.77 16.14
CA PHE A 61 -5.01 -17.10 17.20
C PHE A 61 -3.56 -16.81 16.79
N LEU A 62 -2.92 -17.70 16.04
CA LEU A 62 -1.59 -17.45 15.48
C LEU A 62 -1.61 -16.27 14.50
N SER A 63 -2.65 -16.15 13.67
CA SER A 63 -2.82 -15.02 12.78
C SER A 63 -3.02 -13.71 13.55
N GLN A 64 -3.81 -13.71 14.61
CA GLN A 64 -4.00 -12.54 15.47
C GLN A 64 -2.68 -12.12 16.16
N ALA A 65 -1.90 -13.09 16.63
CA ALA A 65 -0.60 -12.84 17.21
C ALA A 65 0.36 -12.21 16.18
N GLY A 66 0.35 -12.71 14.94
CA GLY A 66 1.13 -12.13 13.84
C GLY A 66 0.72 -10.67 13.54
N TYR A 67 -0.58 -10.38 13.50
CA TYR A 67 -1.07 -9.01 13.29
C TYR A 67 -0.71 -8.05 14.41
N SER A 68 -0.57 -8.51 15.64
CA SER A 68 -0.16 -7.67 16.77
C SER A 68 1.25 -7.11 16.62
N GLY A 69 2.13 -7.80 15.87
CA GLY A 69 3.49 -7.33 15.58
C GLY A 69 3.62 -6.42 14.35
N ARG A 70 2.54 -6.11 13.66
CA ARG A 70 2.58 -5.37 12.39
C ARG A 70 3.26 -4.01 12.50
N ASP A 71 3.02 -3.27 13.57
CA ASP A 71 3.55 -1.92 13.75
C ASP A 71 5.08 -1.90 13.88
N ILE A 72 5.68 -2.99 14.37
CA ILE A 72 7.12 -3.15 14.49
C ILE A 72 7.80 -3.07 13.12
N ILE A 73 7.23 -3.70 12.10
CA ILE A 73 7.78 -3.69 10.73
C ILE A 73 7.78 -2.26 10.17
N TRP A 74 6.71 -1.51 10.40
CA TRP A 74 6.61 -0.12 9.97
C TRP A 74 7.69 0.74 10.60
N ASP A 75 7.84 0.64 11.90
CA ASP A 75 8.80 1.42 12.67
C ASP A 75 10.26 1.07 12.31
N GLN A 76 10.58 -0.21 12.19
CA GLN A 76 11.93 -0.66 11.84
C GLN A 76 12.35 -0.30 10.42
N ASN A 77 11.40 -0.26 9.47
CA ASN A 77 11.72 0.08 8.10
C ASN A 77 12.14 1.54 7.92
N TYR A 78 11.50 2.48 8.65
CA TYR A 78 11.85 3.90 8.60
C TYR A 78 11.16 4.67 9.73
N ARG A 79 11.90 5.58 10.36
CA ARG A 79 11.47 6.32 11.57
C ARG A 79 10.11 7.05 11.47
N HIS A 80 9.72 7.51 10.28
CA HIS A 80 8.46 8.22 10.07
C HIS A 80 7.32 7.33 9.57
N ASN A 81 7.58 6.08 9.20
CA ASN A 81 6.58 5.22 8.57
C ASN A 81 5.31 5.05 9.41
N LEU A 82 5.44 4.81 10.70
CA LEU A 82 4.27 4.57 11.56
C LEU A 82 3.41 5.84 11.70
N THR A 83 4.05 7.00 11.83
CA THR A 83 3.36 8.30 11.90
C THR A 83 2.70 8.64 10.56
N ILE A 84 3.40 8.44 9.46
CA ILE A 84 2.86 8.63 8.11
C ILE A 84 1.66 7.71 7.87
N ARG A 85 1.77 6.43 8.19
CA ARG A 85 0.66 5.49 8.07
C ARG A 85 -0.58 5.98 8.82
N ARG A 86 -0.44 6.34 10.09
CA ARG A 86 -1.54 6.83 10.92
C ARG A 86 -2.17 8.11 10.35
N ALA A 87 -1.35 9.02 9.83
CA ALA A 87 -1.82 10.23 9.16
C ALA A 87 -2.64 9.90 7.90
N LEU A 88 -2.13 9.03 7.02
CA LEU A 88 -2.84 8.59 5.81
C LEU A 88 -4.17 7.89 6.15
N GLU A 89 -4.18 7.01 7.14
CA GLU A 89 -5.39 6.31 7.61
C GLU A 89 -6.41 7.30 8.20
N ASN A 90 -5.96 8.32 8.96
CA ASN A 90 -6.85 9.35 9.49
C ASN A 90 -7.45 10.21 8.38
N ILE A 91 -6.65 10.62 7.39
CA ILE A 91 -7.15 11.35 6.22
C ILE A 91 -8.26 10.54 5.53
N ILE A 92 -8.01 9.28 5.20
CA ILE A 92 -8.99 8.43 4.49
C ILE A 92 -10.30 8.29 5.26
N SER A 93 -10.22 8.15 6.58
CA SER A 93 -11.39 7.94 7.43
C SER A 93 -12.20 9.21 7.69
N THR A 94 -11.56 10.39 7.69
CA THR A 94 -12.19 11.64 8.10
C THR A 94 -12.44 12.63 6.97
N TYR A 95 -11.74 12.51 5.85
CA TYR A 95 -11.92 13.40 4.70
C TYR A 95 -13.34 13.28 4.14
N ALA A 96 -14.04 14.41 4.09
CA ALA A 96 -15.41 14.53 3.60
C ALA A 96 -15.54 15.24 2.24
N GLY A 97 -14.40 15.62 1.63
CA GLY A 97 -14.38 16.29 0.32
C GLY A 97 -14.59 15.35 -0.86
N ASP A 98 -14.24 15.81 -2.05
CA ASP A 98 -14.43 15.07 -3.30
C ASP A 98 -13.44 13.88 -3.41
N LYS A 99 -13.97 12.69 -3.19
CA LYS A 99 -13.25 11.41 -3.33
C LYS A 99 -13.24 10.86 -4.77
N THR A 100 -13.79 11.60 -5.73
CA THR A 100 -13.80 11.24 -7.15
C THR A 100 -12.77 12.02 -7.97
N SER A 101 -12.12 13.00 -7.35
CA SER A 101 -11.12 13.85 -8.01
C SER A 101 -9.87 13.03 -8.40
N ASP A 102 -9.17 13.53 -9.41
CA ASP A 102 -7.90 12.95 -9.89
C ASP A 102 -6.83 12.97 -8.79
N ASP A 103 -6.72 14.07 -8.03
CA ASP A 103 -5.77 14.18 -6.93
C ASP A 103 -6.08 13.21 -5.78
N TRP A 104 -7.36 12.96 -5.48
CA TRP A 104 -7.74 11.92 -4.53
C TRP A 104 -7.36 10.53 -5.02
N THR A 105 -7.55 10.25 -6.29
CA THR A 105 -7.16 8.97 -6.89
C THR A 105 -5.65 8.76 -6.77
N LYS A 106 -4.83 9.77 -7.08
CA LYS A 106 -3.38 9.73 -6.92
C LYS A 106 -2.96 9.53 -5.45
N PHE A 107 -3.61 10.24 -4.54
CA PHE A 107 -3.40 10.09 -3.10
C PHE A 107 -3.73 8.65 -2.63
N MET A 108 -4.82 8.06 -3.09
CA MET A 108 -5.20 6.70 -2.76
C MET A 108 -4.20 5.67 -3.31
N VAL A 109 -3.71 5.85 -4.54
CA VAL A 109 -2.69 4.97 -5.13
C VAL A 109 -1.39 5.03 -4.33
N TYR A 110 -0.93 6.23 -3.97
CA TYR A 110 0.23 6.40 -3.10
C TYR A 110 0.04 5.69 -1.75
N THR A 111 -1.09 5.91 -1.11
CA THR A 111 -1.42 5.29 0.19
C THR A 111 -1.44 3.76 0.09
N LYS A 112 -2.03 3.21 -0.96
CA LYS A 112 -2.05 1.76 -1.19
C LYS A 112 -0.64 1.19 -1.40
N ARG A 113 0.25 1.91 -2.11
CA ARG A 113 1.67 1.53 -2.24
C ARG A 113 2.38 1.51 -0.89
N VAL A 114 2.18 2.55 -0.09
CA VAL A 114 2.73 2.66 1.28
C VAL A 114 2.24 1.51 2.16
N TRP A 115 0.95 1.17 2.10
CA TRP A 115 0.40 0.03 2.82
C TRP A 115 1.00 -1.30 2.36
N PHE A 116 1.11 -1.50 1.05
CA PHE A 116 1.66 -2.73 0.48
C PHE A 116 3.11 -2.96 0.89
N ALA A 117 3.92 -1.91 0.89
CA ALA A 117 5.35 -1.99 1.21
C ALA A 117 5.67 -1.89 2.72
N ASN A 118 4.69 -1.62 3.59
CA ASN A 118 4.86 -1.27 4.99
C ASN A 118 5.78 -0.05 5.18
N GLY A 119 5.61 0.97 4.35
CA GLY A 119 6.37 2.22 4.43
C GLY A 119 6.49 2.93 3.10
N ILE A 120 7.16 4.10 3.15
CA ILE A 120 7.34 4.96 1.97
C ILE A 120 8.43 4.49 1.00
N HIS A 121 9.11 3.38 1.31
CA HIS A 121 10.15 2.80 0.47
C HIS A 121 9.73 1.42 -0.03
N HIS A 122 10.07 1.11 -1.26
CA HIS A 122 9.83 -0.20 -1.83
C HIS A 122 10.51 -1.30 -1.00
N HIS A 123 9.78 -2.37 -0.72
CA HIS A 123 10.20 -3.41 0.23
C HIS A 123 11.45 -4.20 -0.19
N TYR A 124 11.80 -4.24 -1.49
CA TYR A 124 13.03 -4.86 -1.99
C TYR A 124 14.09 -3.83 -2.39
N SER A 125 13.79 -2.97 -3.38
CA SER A 125 14.77 -2.03 -3.94
C SER A 125 15.13 -0.91 -2.98
N LYS A 126 14.29 -0.65 -1.97
CA LYS A 126 14.40 0.49 -1.06
C LYS A 126 14.23 1.85 -1.73
N ASP A 127 13.84 1.89 -3.00
CA ASP A 127 13.50 3.13 -3.67
C ASP A 127 12.29 3.78 -3.01
N LYS A 128 12.37 5.08 -2.83
CA LYS A 128 11.26 5.84 -2.24
C LYS A 128 10.13 6.01 -3.26
N PHE A 129 8.89 5.83 -2.80
CA PHE A 129 7.72 6.15 -3.58
C PHE A 129 7.55 7.66 -3.65
N ASN A 130 7.52 8.20 -4.86
CA ASN A 130 7.17 9.60 -5.08
C ASN A 130 5.66 9.70 -5.31
N PRO A 131 4.95 10.60 -4.61
CA PRO A 131 3.54 10.84 -4.87
C PRO A 131 3.33 11.56 -6.21
N ASP A 132 2.21 11.27 -6.86
CA ASP A 132 1.78 11.94 -8.09
C ASP A 132 0.82 13.13 -7.83
N PHE A 133 0.57 13.44 -6.55
CA PHE A 133 -0.18 14.62 -6.10
C PHE A 133 0.77 15.69 -5.55
N SER A 134 0.28 16.94 -5.47
CA SER A 134 1.10 18.07 -5.03
C SER A 134 1.24 18.16 -3.50
N LYS A 135 2.26 18.90 -3.04
CA LYS A 135 2.44 19.22 -1.62
C LYS A 135 1.27 20.06 -1.08
N GLU A 136 0.77 20.96 -1.88
CA GLU A 136 -0.39 21.82 -1.56
C GLU A 136 -1.62 20.96 -1.30
N TYR A 137 -1.85 19.94 -2.13
CA TYR A 137 -2.96 19.01 -1.94
C TYR A 137 -2.83 18.24 -0.63
N LEU A 138 -1.65 17.69 -0.32
CA LEU A 138 -1.40 17.02 0.96
C LEU A 138 -1.66 17.96 2.14
N THR A 139 -1.18 19.22 2.06
CA THR A 139 -1.37 20.22 3.11
C THR A 139 -2.86 20.53 3.32
N THR A 140 -3.63 20.62 2.24
CA THR A 140 -5.09 20.80 2.29
C THR A 140 -5.76 19.61 2.99
N LEU A 141 -5.42 18.39 2.62
CA LEU A 141 -5.96 17.19 3.26
C LEU A 141 -5.64 17.14 4.76
N LEU A 142 -4.41 17.46 5.16
CA LEU A 142 -4.00 17.51 6.58
C LEU A 142 -4.83 18.54 7.35
N ALA A 143 -5.03 19.74 6.78
CA ALA A 143 -5.80 20.80 7.41
C ALA A 143 -7.28 20.44 7.54
N GLU A 144 -7.92 19.97 6.47
CA GLU A 144 -9.35 19.62 6.46
C GLU A 144 -9.69 18.46 7.40
N THR A 145 -8.77 17.52 7.54
CA THR A 145 -8.96 16.34 8.39
C THR A 145 -8.41 16.51 9.81
N LYS A 146 -7.83 17.68 10.11
CA LYS A 146 -7.14 17.97 11.38
C LYS A 146 -6.11 16.90 11.72
N THR A 147 -5.41 16.40 10.70
CA THR A 147 -4.37 15.40 10.85
C THR A 147 -3.04 16.08 11.12
N GLU A 148 -2.38 15.71 12.21
CA GLU A 148 -1.05 16.20 12.52
C GLU A 148 0.02 15.35 11.83
N LEU A 149 0.93 16.00 11.13
CA LEU A 149 2.12 15.38 10.55
C LEU A 149 3.27 16.39 10.60
N SER A 150 4.43 15.98 11.09
CA SER A 150 5.58 16.87 11.20
C SER A 150 6.07 17.32 9.82
N GLU A 151 6.67 18.52 9.77
CA GLU A 151 7.27 19.04 8.52
C GLU A 151 8.33 18.08 7.95
N GLU A 152 9.12 17.44 8.81
CA GLU A 152 10.09 16.42 8.40
C GLU A 152 9.42 15.22 7.71
N ALA A 153 8.29 14.76 8.22
CA ALA A 153 7.56 13.65 7.61
C ALA A 153 6.88 14.06 6.30
N VAL A 154 6.38 15.30 6.21
CA VAL A 154 5.86 15.86 4.95
C VAL A 154 6.97 15.98 3.92
N ASP A 155 8.15 16.48 4.30
CA ASP A 155 9.31 16.56 3.41
C ASP A 155 9.79 15.17 2.99
N ALA A 156 9.79 14.20 3.91
CA ALA A 156 10.10 12.81 3.58
C ALA A 156 9.14 12.19 2.54
N ILE A 157 7.88 12.59 2.53
CA ILE A 157 6.92 12.15 1.50
C ILE A 157 7.18 12.88 0.18
N MET A 158 7.27 14.21 0.21
CA MET A 158 7.15 15.07 -0.96
C MET A 158 8.47 15.39 -1.66
N ASN A 159 9.60 15.36 -0.93
CA ASN A 159 10.90 15.70 -1.49
C ASN A 159 11.64 14.42 -1.95
N PRO A 160 11.83 14.21 -3.26
CA PRO A 160 12.48 13.00 -3.77
C PRO A 160 13.91 12.78 -3.26
N ALA A 161 14.60 13.85 -2.84
CA ALA A 161 15.98 13.77 -2.37
C ALA A 161 16.09 13.41 -0.89
N THR A 162 15.05 13.70 -0.09
CA THR A 162 15.07 13.45 1.35
C THR A 162 14.89 11.96 1.64
N ASP A 163 15.80 11.41 2.43
CA ASP A 163 15.78 10.02 2.88
C ASP A 163 15.55 8.98 1.75
N ASN A 164 16.10 9.26 0.58
CA ASN A 164 16.09 8.34 -0.54
C ASN A 164 17.11 7.22 -0.30
N LYS A 165 16.64 6.15 0.31
CA LYS A 165 17.48 4.97 0.59
C LYS A 165 17.74 4.21 -0.71
N LYS A 166 19.00 3.97 -1.01
CA LYS A 166 19.41 3.05 -2.07
C LYS A 166 20.13 1.86 -1.46
N VAL A 167 19.84 0.68 -1.96
CA VAL A 167 20.63 -0.50 -1.60
C VAL A 167 22.00 -0.34 -2.27
N SER A 168 23.05 -0.20 -1.46
CA SER A 168 24.41 -0.25 -1.98
C SER A 168 24.81 -1.71 -2.19
N LEU A 169 25.32 -2.04 -3.38
CA LEU A 169 25.98 -3.32 -3.64
C LEU A 169 27.43 -3.33 -3.15
N ASP A 170 27.94 -2.17 -2.73
CA ASP A 170 29.26 -2.03 -2.14
C ASP A 170 29.18 -2.27 -0.63
N SER A 171 29.75 -3.39 -0.18
CA SER A 171 29.74 -3.79 1.23
C SER A 171 30.55 -2.84 2.15
N ASN A 172 31.25 -1.86 1.58
CA ASN A 172 32.06 -0.88 2.30
C ASN A 172 31.37 0.49 2.44
N LYS A 173 30.11 0.60 2.05
CA LYS A 173 29.31 1.85 2.17
C LYS A 173 28.11 1.67 3.05
#